data_1c5d7d5d063546bb46f4c37339ac7107
#
_entry.id   1c5d7d5d063546bb46f4c37339ac7107
#
_cell.length_a   1.000
_cell.length_b   1.000
_cell.length_c   1.000
_cell.angle_alpha   90.00
_cell.angle_beta   90.00
_cell.angle_gamma   90.00
#
_symmetry.space_group_name_H-M   'P 1'
#
loop_
_entity.id
_entity.type
_entity.pdbx_description
1 polymer ?
#
loop_
_entity_poly.entity_id
_entity_poly.type
_entity_poly.pdbx_seq_one_letter_code
_entity_poly.pdbx_strand_id
1 'polypeptide(L)' 'MKTPEKIDQLARDMVDSWDDKDLYRYAVDCVTVDLENCDEEEFKAEWNNYYGEDA' A
#
# COMPACT_ATOMS: atom_id res chain seq x y z
N MET A 1 -2.11 9.97 -7.01
CA MET A 1 -3.54 10.08 -6.68
C MET A 1 -4.01 8.83 -5.94
N LYS A 2 -4.74 9.04 -4.88
CA LYS A 2 -5.20 7.95 -4.01
C LYS A 2 -6.56 7.44 -4.49
N THR A 3 -6.56 6.26 -5.09
CA THR A 3 -7.77 5.59 -5.54
C THR A 3 -7.85 4.20 -4.92
N PRO A 4 -9.05 3.60 -4.82
CA PRO A 4 -9.15 2.24 -4.27
C PRO A 4 -8.26 1.24 -5.00
N GLU A 5 -8.14 1.36 -6.31
CA GLU A 5 -7.32 0.46 -7.09
C GLU A 5 -5.83 0.62 -6.77
N LYS A 6 -5.38 1.86 -6.63
CA LYS A 6 -3.99 2.12 -6.29
C LYS A 6 -3.69 1.71 -4.85
N ILE A 7 -4.64 1.93 -3.95
CA ILE A 7 -4.48 1.49 -2.56
C ILE A 7 -4.29 -0.04 -2.53
N ASP A 8 -5.16 -0.75 -3.22
CA ASP A 8 -5.09 -2.20 -3.26
C ASP A 8 -3.77 -2.67 -3.87
N GLN A 9 -3.38 -2.06 -4.97
CA GLN A 9 -2.13 -2.43 -5.63
C GLN A 9 -0.93 -2.21 -4.73
N LEU A 10 -0.85 -1.05 -4.11
CA LEU A 10 0.29 -0.74 -3.25
C LEU A 10 0.32 -1.66 -2.04
N ALA A 11 -0.83 -1.90 -1.42
CA ALA A 11 -0.90 -2.77 -0.25
C ALA A 11 -0.43 -4.18 -0.60
N ARG A 12 -0.89 -4.73 -1.70
CA ARG A 12 -0.51 -6.07 -2.11
C ARG A 12 0.97 -6.15 -2.44
N ASP A 13 1.48 -5.16 -3.15
CA ASP A 13 2.88 -5.15 -3.54
C ASP A 13 3.79 -5.04 -2.31
N MET A 14 3.41 -4.21 -1.36
CA MET A 14 4.19 -4.05 -0.14
C MET A 14 4.24 -5.35 0.66
N VAL A 15 3.08 -5.97 0.85
CA VAL A 15 3.01 -7.22 1.63
C VAL A 15 3.66 -8.37 0.87
N ASP A 16 3.56 -8.37 -0.45
CA ASP A 16 4.15 -9.41 -1.26
C ASP A 16 5.67 -9.46 -1.11
N SER A 17 6.28 -8.34 -0.76
CA SER A 17 7.73 -8.29 -0.53
C SER A 17 8.13 -8.79 0.86
N TRP A 18 7.15 -9.05 1.73
CA TRP A 18 7.42 -9.56 3.08
C TRP A 18 7.70 -11.07 3.03
N ASP A 19 8.51 -11.55 3.95
CA ASP A 19 8.85 -12.97 3.99
C ASP A 19 7.70 -13.84 4.49
N ASP A 20 6.90 -13.32 5.41
CA ASP A 20 5.82 -14.07 6.03
C ASP A 20 4.57 -14.05 5.15
N LYS A 21 4.24 -15.20 4.58
CA LYS A 21 3.06 -15.34 3.74
C LYS A 21 1.86 -15.94 4.47
N ASP A 22 2.06 -16.43 5.67
CA ASP A 22 0.97 -17.06 6.41
C ASP A 22 -0.13 -16.07 6.76
N LEU A 23 0.23 -14.81 7.03
CA LEU A 23 -0.71 -13.77 7.37
C LEU A 23 -0.87 -12.77 6.24
N TYR A 24 -0.65 -13.22 5.02
CA TYR A 24 -0.67 -12.32 3.86
C TYR A 24 -1.97 -11.52 3.78
N ARG A 25 -3.10 -12.21 3.87
CA ARG A 25 -4.40 -11.54 3.76
C ARG A 25 -4.62 -10.55 4.88
N TYR A 26 -4.27 -10.94 6.09
CA TYR A 26 -4.39 -10.05 7.24
C TYR A 26 -3.49 -8.82 7.07
N ALA A 27 -2.28 -9.05 6.61
CA ALA A 27 -1.33 -7.98 6.40
C ALA A 27 -1.81 -7.01 5.31
N VAL A 28 -2.36 -7.54 4.22
CA VAL A 28 -2.91 -6.71 3.16
C VAL A 28 -4.05 -5.85 3.71
N ASP A 29 -4.94 -6.45 4.51
CA ASP A 29 -6.05 -5.71 5.09
C ASP A 29 -5.54 -4.58 5.99
N CYS A 30 -4.54 -4.85 6.82
CA CYS A 30 -3.97 -3.83 7.70
C CYS A 30 -3.34 -2.69 6.92
N VAL A 31 -2.54 -3.01 5.91
CA VAL A 31 -1.89 -2.00 5.10
C VAL A 31 -2.93 -1.19 4.33
N THR A 32 -3.96 -1.87 3.80
CA THR A 32 -5.02 -1.20 3.07
C THR A 32 -5.71 -0.16 3.96
N VAL A 33 -6.04 -0.54 5.20
CA VAL A 33 -6.68 0.40 6.13
C VAL A 33 -5.77 1.59 6.41
N ASP A 34 -4.48 1.33 6.62
CA ASP A 34 -3.53 2.41 6.85
C ASP A 34 -3.48 3.37 5.66
N LEU A 35 -3.45 2.83 4.45
CA LEU A 35 -3.40 3.66 3.25
C LEU A 35 -4.71 4.42 3.03
N GLU A 36 -5.83 3.82 3.40
CA GLU A 36 -7.12 4.51 3.30
C GLU A 36 -7.22 5.67 4.27
N ASN A 37 -6.61 5.54 5.44
CA ASN A 37 -6.67 6.56 6.48
C ASN A 37 -5.63 7.67 6.33
N CYS A 38 -4.55 7.42 5.59
CA CYS A 38 -3.56 8.47 5.37
C CYS A 38 -4.09 9.49 4.36
N ASP A 39 -3.56 10.70 4.40
CA ASP A 39 -3.99 11.69 3.43
C ASP A 39 -3.31 11.45 2.08
N GLU A 40 -3.74 12.23 1.07
CA GLU A 40 -3.25 12.02 -0.28
C GLU A 40 -1.76 12.30 -0.41
N GLU A 41 -1.26 13.27 0.33
CA GLU A 41 0.16 13.58 0.32
C GLU A 41 0.99 12.42 0.85
N GLU A 42 0.54 11.83 1.95
CA GLU A 42 1.22 10.69 2.53
C GLU A 42 1.18 9.50 1.58
N PHE A 43 0.03 9.29 0.94
CA PHE A 43 -0.11 8.20 -0.01
C PHE A 43 0.85 8.37 -1.18
N LYS A 44 0.95 9.58 -1.71
CA LYS A 44 1.86 9.86 -2.82
C LYS A 44 3.31 9.62 -2.41
N ALA A 45 3.66 9.99 -1.18
CA ALA A 45 5.01 9.77 -0.68
C ALA A 45 5.33 8.27 -0.61
N GLU A 46 4.37 7.48 -0.10
CA GLU A 46 4.55 6.04 -0.02
C GLU A 46 4.66 5.42 -1.40
N TRP A 47 3.80 5.82 -2.32
CA TRP A 47 3.81 5.33 -3.68
C TRP A 47 5.15 5.64 -4.36
N ASN A 48 5.57 6.89 -4.26
CA ASN A 48 6.81 7.33 -4.87
C ASN A 48 8.01 6.60 -4.25
N ASN A 49 7.96 6.40 -2.93
CA ASN A 49 9.02 5.71 -2.23
C ASN A 49 9.13 4.24 -2.66
N TYR A 50 8.01 3.62 -2.94
CA TYR A 50 7.99 2.21 -3.31
C TYR A 50 8.28 1.99 -4.80
N TYR A 51 7.65 2.76 -5.65
CA TYR A 51 7.78 2.58 -7.10
C TYR A 51 8.78 3.54 -7.76
N GLY A 52 9.16 4.59 -7.08
CA GLY A 52 10.08 5.58 -7.62
C GLY A 52 9.43 6.50 -8.63
N GLU A 53 8.11 6.67 -8.57
CA GLU A 53 7.39 7.55 -9.49
C GLU A 53 6.19 8.15 -8.78
N ASP A 54 5.67 9.25 -9.34
CA ASP A 54 4.51 9.91 -8.76
C ASP A 54 3.24 9.09 -8.96
N ALA A 55 2.39 9.15 -7.95
CA ALA A 55 1.11 8.45 -7.99
C ALA A 55 0.14 9.11 -8.96
#